data_55465a69e857a58d6353832581dc3473
#
_entry.id   55465a69e857a58d6353832581dc3473
#
_cell.length_a   1.000
_cell.length_b   1.000
_cell.length_c   1.000
_cell.angle_alpha   90.00
_cell.angle_beta   90.00
_cell.angle_gamma   90.00
#
_symmetry.space_group_name_H-M   'P 1'
#
loop_
_entity.id
_entity.type
_entity.pdbx_description
1 polymer ?
#
loop_
_entity_poly.entity_id
_entity_poly.type
_entity_poly.pdbx_seq_one_letter_code
_entity_poly.pdbx_strand_id
1 'polypeptide(L)'
;MQVELVEGRGEHYWPRPGRIFAAAADHSFAQLATAIDDAFARWDRSHLHEFELGDGTRIGIAEAEWEDEEPVLDERLVKLSRLGPGQQFVYVFDLGDDWAHLCTTGTAPINPLETLGIAPDRPLPYFGWGAVPDQYGRAWSADDGEAQPPLDPELTDLPPLRPAWGLRRRASS
;
A
#
# COMPACT_ATOMS: atom_id res chain seq x y z
N MET A 1 -5.48 8.15 7.82
CA MET A 1 -5.74 7.77 6.41
C MET A 1 -6.18 6.32 6.39
N GLN A 2 -7.25 6.02 5.62
CA GLN A 2 -7.71 4.66 5.35
C GLN A 2 -7.25 4.26 3.95
N VAL A 3 -6.80 3.02 3.79
CA VAL A 3 -6.43 2.43 2.50
C VAL A 3 -7.13 1.08 2.37
N GLU A 4 -7.83 0.87 1.27
CA GLU A 4 -8.60 -0.34 0.99
C GLU A 4 -8.17 -0.93 -0.35
N LEU A 5 -7.86 -2.22 -0.38
CA LEU A 5 -7.60 -2.94 -1.63
C LEU A 5 -8.93 -3.13 -2.37
N VAL A 6 -9.02 -2.61 -3.57
CA VAL A 6 -10.21 -2.67 -4.44
C VAL A 6 -10.16 -3.85 -5.38
N GLU A 7 -9.02 -3.98 -6.08
CA GLU A 7 -8.82 -4.99 -7.11
C GLU A 7 -7.35 -5.33 -7.31
N GLY A 8 -7.06 -6.38 -8.04
CA GLY A 8 -5.75 -6.79 -8.50
C GLY A 8 -5.83 -8.11 -9.24
N ARG A 9 -5.02 -8.29 -10.28
CA ARG A 9 -5.00 -9.47 -11.15
C ARG A 9 -6.36 -9.82 -11.73
N GLY A 10 -7.18 -8.81 -12.05
CA GLY A 10 -8.53 -8.99 -12.57
C GLY A 10 -9.59 -9.44 -11.55
N GLU A 11 -9.24 -9.51 -10.26
CA GLU A 11 -10.16 -9.86 -9.18
C GLU A 11 -10.59 -8.60 -8.41
N HIS A 12 -11.88 -8.46 -8.15
CA HIS A 12 -12.43 -7.42 -7.28
C HIS A 12 -12.67 -7.96 -5.88
N TYR A 13 -12.27 -7.21 -4.86
CA TYR A 13 -12.37 -7.64 -3.46
C TYR A 13 -13.59 -7.05 -2.77
N TRP A 14 -14.43 -7.94 -2.20
CA TRP A 14 -15.54 -7.53 -1.34
C TRP A 14 -15.83 -8.60 -0.26
N PRO A 15 -15.85 -8.25 1.05
CA PRO A 15 -15.48 -6.94 1.59
C PRO A 15 -14.00 -6.61 1.34
N ARG A 16 -13.69 -5.34 1.11
CA ARG A 16 -12.33 -4.88 0.81
C ARG A 16 -11.42 -5.05 2.01
N PRO A 17 -10.27 -5.72 1.87
CA PRO A 17 -9.23 -5.66 2.90
C PRO A 17 -8.74 -4.22 3.08
N GLY A 18 -8.52 -3.78 4.32
CA GLY A 18 -8.15 -2.40 4.56
C GLY A 18 -7.15 -2.23 5.70
N ARG A 19 -6.49 -1.07 5.70
CA ARG A 19 -5.50 -0.64 6.70
C ARG A 19 -5.70 0.83 7.05
N ILE A 20 -5.51 1.16 8.33
CA ILE A 20 -5.52 2.54 8.81
C ILE A 20 -4.09 2.97 9.10
N PHE A 21 -3.71 4.11 8.53
CA PHE A 21 -2.37 4.67 8.66
C PHE A 21 -2.40 5.98 9.46
N ALA A 22 -1.42 6.15 10.34
CA ALA A 22 -1.01 7.45 10.84
C ALA A 22 0.05 8.01 9.89
N ALA A 23 -0.21 9.14 9.29
CA ALA A 23 0.69 9.80 8.36
C ALA A 23 0.74 11.31 8.65
N ALA A 24 1.93 11.88 8.66
CA ALA A 24 2.14 13.30 8.85
C ALA A 24 2.14 14.04 7.51
N ALA A 25 1.80 15.32 7.53
CA ALA A 25 1.74 16.16 6.34
C ALA A 25 3.09 16.34 5.62
N ASP A 26 4.19 16.19 6.33
CA ASP A 26 5.56 16.30 5.82
C ASP A 26 6.14 14.97 5.28
N HIS A 27 5.44 13.86 5.45
CA HIS A 27 5.81 12.62 4.77
C HIS A 27 5.64 12.76 3.26
N SER A 28 6.47 12.04 2.48
CA SER A 28 6.37 12.01 1.02
C SER A 28 5.41 10.91 0.54
N PHE A 29 4.97 11.02 -0.73
CA PHE A 29 4.21 9.95 -1.37
C PHE A 29 5.05 8.67 -1.52
N ALA A 30 6.38 8.77 -1.75
CA ALA A 30 7.28 7.61 -1.75
C ALA A 30 7.28 6.85 -0.41
N GLN A 31 7.24 7.57 0.72
CA GLN A 31 7.11 6.94 2.03
C GLN A 31 5.74 6.28 2.20
N LEU A 32 4.68 6.88 1.66
CA LEU A 32 3.34 6.30 1.68
C LEU A 32 3.26 5.05 0.80
N ALA A 33 3.80 5.06 -0.42
CA ALA A 33 3.86 3.89 -1.31
C ALA A 33 4.52 2.71 -0.59
N THR A 34 5.73 2.93 -0.04
CA THR A 34 6.44 1.90 0.72
C THR A 34 5.61 1.34 1.88
N ALA A 35 4.91 2.20 2.62
CA ALA A 35 4.10 1.76 3.75
C ALA A 35 2.85 0.97 3.32
N ILE A 36 2.20 1.36 2.21
CA ILE A 36 1.07 0.63 1.64
C ILE A 36 1.53 -0.75 1.16
N ASP A 37 2.59 -0.80 0.39
CA ASP A 37 3.13 -2.05 -0.12
C ASP A 37 3.51 -3.03 1.01
N ASP A 38 4.18 -2.55 2.06
CA ASP A 38 4.48 -3.37 3.24
C ASP A 38 3.20 -3.90 3.89
N ALA A 39 2.19 -3.04 4.04
CA ALA A 39 0.94 -3.38 4.72
C ALA A 39 0.01 -4.29 3.91
N PHE A 40 0.15 -4.29 2.59
CA PHE A 40 -0.60 -5.14 1.67
C PHE A 40 0.24 -6.27 1.07
N ALA A 41 1.40 -6.59 1.69
CA ALA A 41 2.25 -7.72 1.31
C ALA A 41 2.70 -7.70 -0.17
N ARG A 42 2.97 -6.51 -0.70
CA ARG A 42 3.61 -6.34 -2.01
C ARG A 42 5.12 -6.49 -1.82
N TRP A 43 5.61 -7.68 -2.00
CA TRP A 43 6.98 -8.06 -1.63
C TRP A 43 7.97 -7.96 -2.80
N ASP A 44 7.53 -8.17 -4.03
CA ASP A 44 8.35 -7.90 -5.22
C ASP A 44 8.19 -6.43 -5.62
N ARG A 45 9.21 -5.63 -5.33
CA ARG A 45 9.23 -4.17 -5.53
C ARG A 45 9.83 -3.77 -6.88
N SER A 46 10.01 -4.71 -7.81
CA SER A 46 10.54 -4.44 -9.16
C SER A 46 9.51 -3.80 -10.09
N HIS A 47 8.25 -3.67 -9.64
CA HIS A 47 7.14 -3.12 -10.41
C HIS A 47 6.96 -1.62 -10.20
N LEU A 48 6.47 -0.95 -11.24
CA LEU A 48 6.08 0.46 -11.18
C LEU A 48 4.81 0.63 -10.34
N HIS A 49 4.69 1.81 -9.76
CA HIS A 49 3.48 2.20 -9.03
C HIS A 49 3.20 3.69 -9.23
N GLU A 50 1.96 4.08 -8.97
CA GLU A 50 1.50 5.44 -9.19
C GLU A 50 0.34 5.80 -8.27
N PHE A 51 0.28 7.07 -7.89
CA PHE A 51 -0.88 7.70 -7.28
C PHE A 51 -1.60 8.58 -8.30
N GLU A 52 -2.92 8.52 -8.30
CA GLU A 52 -3.77 9.45 -9.04
C GLU A 52 -4.69 10.18 -8.07
N LEU A 53 -4.60 11.51 -8.07
CA LEU A 53 -5.45 12.37 -7.27
C LEU A 53 -6.76 12.68 -8.01
N GLY A 54 -7.79 13.09 -7.26
CA GLY A 54 -9.10 13.39 -7.83
C GLY A 54 -9.14 14.55 -8.83
N ASP A 55 -8.09 15.34 -8.94
CA ASP A 55 -7.90 16.39 -9.95
C ASP A 55 -7.13 15.92 -11.20
N GLY A 56 -6.82 14.61 -11.29
CA GLY A 56 -6.04 14.00 -12.36
C GLY A 56 -4.52 14.13 -12.19
N THR A 57 -4.02 14.74 -11.09
CA THR A 57 -2.58 14.79 -10.83
C THR A 57 -2.03 13.39 -10.61
N ARG A 58 -1.01 13.01 -11.39
CA ARG A 58 -0.28 11.75 -11.27
C ARG A 58 1.01 11.97 -10.47
N ILE A 59 1.30 11.07 -9.53
CA ILE A 59 2.48 11.13 -8.64
C ILE A 59 3.09 9.73 -8.57
N GLY A 60 4.36 9.59 -8.92
CA GLY A 60 5.02 8.29 -8.96
C GLY A 60 6.52 8.40 -9.18
N ILE A 61 7.10 7.35 -9.76
CA ILE A 61 8.50 7.35 -10.14
C ILE A 61 8.62 8.20 -11.40
N ALA A 62 9.23 9.39 -11.26
CA ALA A 62 9.50 10.23 -12.42
C ALA A 62 10.61 9.60 -13.26
N GLU A 63 10.23 8.84 -14.28
CA GLU A 63 11.14 8.43 -15.36
C GLU A 63 11.19 9.53 -16.43
N ALA A 64 12.24 9.50 -17.27
CA ALA A 64 12.43 10.52 -18.30
C ALA A 64 11.19 10.62 -19.19
N GLU A 65 10.64 11.83 -19.27
CA GLU A 65 9.41 12.19 -19.98
C GLU A 65 9.41 11.64 -21.42
N TRP A 66 8.39 10.86 -21.73
CA TRP A 66 8.00 10.63 -23.12
C TRP A 66 7.24 11.90 -23.57
N GLU A 67 7.63 12.48 -24.70
CA GLU A 67 7.19 13.82 -25.16
C GLU A 67 5.65 14.02 -25.26
N ASP A 68 4.84 12.99 -25.13
CA ASP A 68 3.39 13.01 -25.33
C ASP A 68 2.55 12.59 -24.10
N GLU A 69 3.16 12.35 -22.93
CA GLU A 69 2.42 11.94 -21.72
C GLU A 69 2.27 13.08 -20.72
N GLU A 70 1.14 13.08 -19.97
CA GLU A 70 0.95 14.01 -18.87
C GLU A 70 2.05 13.81 -17.80
N PRO A 71 2.64 14.90 -17.28
CA PRO A 71 3.79 14.80 -16.39
C PRO A 71 3.46 14.09 -15.08
N VAL A 72 4.25 13.10 -14.72
CA VAL A 72 4.21 12.43 -13.41
C VAL A 72 5.09 13.19 -12.44
N LEU A 73 4.54 13.61 -11.31
CA LEU A 73 5.29 14.29 -10.26
C LEU A 73 6.14 13.29 -9.46
N ASP A 74 7.39 13.66 -9.13
CA ASP A 74 8.28 12.82 -8.34
C ASP A 74 7.73 12.62 -6.92
N GLU A 75 7.35 11.39 -6.59
CA GLU A 75 6.79 10.99 -5.31
C GLU A 75 7.69 11.25 -4.09
N ARG A 76 9.01 11.37 -4.32
CA ARG A 76 10.00 11.70 -3.27
C ARG A 76 9.92 13.16 -2.86
N LEU A 77 9.52 14.02 -3.79
CA LEU A 77 9.46 15.47 -3.61
C LEU A 77 8.07 15.95 -3.19
N VAL A 78 7.02 15.27 -3.64
CA VAL A 78 5.64 15.62 -3.30
C VAL A 78 5.30 15.15 -1.89
N LYS A 79 4.78 16.07 -1.05
CA LYS A 79 4.43 15.84 0.34
C LYS A 79 2.92 15.56 0.50
N LEU A 80 2.57 14.79 1.54
CA LEU A 80 1.18 14.49 1.89
C LEU A 80 0.38 15.73 2.32
N SER A 81 1.05 16.85 2.63
CA SER A 81 0.40 18.16 2.83
C SER A 81 -0.40 18.66 1.64
N ARG A 82 -0.19 18.08 0.45
CA ARG A 82 -1.01 18.33 -0.75
C ARG A 82 -2.45 17.83 -0.60
N LEU A 83 -2.66 16.83 0.26
CA LEU A 83 -3.95 16.19 0.46
C LEU A 83 -4.82 16.99 1.43
N GLY A 84 -6.08 17.22 1.05
CA GLY A 84 -7.10 17.82 1.92
C GLY A 84 -7.78 16.80 2.84
N PRO A 85 -8.53 17.29 3.87
CA PRO A 85 -9.33 16.42 4.72
C PRO A 85 -10.43 15.67 3.94
N GLY A 86 -10.61 14.37 4.18
CA GLY A 86 -11.63 13.55 3.53
C GLY A 86 -11.38 13.32 2.03
N GLN A 87 -10.24 13.72 1.50
CA GLN A 87 -9.90 13.53 0.10
C GLN A 87 -9.70 12.06 -0.23
N GLN A 88 -10.22 11.64 -1.38
CA GLN A 88 -9.98 10.33 -1.96
C GLN A 88 -8.99 10.41 -3.11
N PHE A 89 -8.16 9.38 -3.24
CA PHE A 89 -7.22 9.19 -4.33
C PHE A 89 -6.92 7.69 -4.49
N VAL A 90 -6.33 7.32 -5.60
CA VAL A 90 -6.01 5.93 -5.92
C VAL A 90 -4.50 5.72 -5.82
N TYR A 91 -4.09 4.56 -5.35
CA TYR A 91 -2.74 4.04 -5.45
C TYR A 91 -2.77 2.73 -6.21
N VAL A 92 -2.05 2.63 -7.29
CA VAL A 92 -1.88 1.40 -8.08
C VAL A 92 -0.45 0.93 -7.94
N PHE A 93 -0.27 -0.31 -7.52
CA PHE A 93 1.00 -1.01 -7.54
C PHE A 93 0.96 -2.05 -8.65
N ASP A 94 2.06 -2.17 -9.41
CA ASP A 94 2.17 -3.05 -10.57
C ASP A 94 1.11 -2.74 -11.64
N LEU A 95 1.49 -1.87 -12.57
CA LEU A 95 0.60 -1.40 -13.66
C LEU A 95 0.19 -2.52 -14.63
N GLY A 96 0.76 -3.73 -14.51
CA GLY A 96 0.37 -4.90 -15.26
C GLY A 96 -0.69 -5.76 -14.56
N ASP A 97 -0.55 -5.93 -13.25
CA ASP A 97 -1.48 -6.70 -12.39
C ASP A 97 -2.55 -5.82 -11.72
N ASP A 98 -2.44 -4.49 -11.83
CA ASP A 98 -3.41 -3.47 -11.37
C ASP A 98 -3.85 -3.63 -9.91
N TRP A 99 -2.89 -3.75 -8.98
CA TRP A 99 -3.21 -3.77 -7.56
C TRP A 99 -3.67 -2.38 -7.09
N ALA A 100 -4.97 -2.10 -7.28
CA ALA A 100 -5.56 -0.80 -7.01
C ALA A 100 -6.07 -0.66 -5.57
N HIS A 101 -5.69 0.43 -4.93
CA HIS A 101 -6.05 0.76 -3.56
C HIS A 101 -6.78 2.11 -3.53
N LEU A 102 -7.95 2.15 -2.91
CA LEU A 102 -8.64 3.39 -2.60
C LEU A 102 -8.09 3.96 -1.29
N CYS A 103 -7.52 5.14 -1.37
CA CYS A 103 -7.00 5.88 -0.24
C CYS A 103 -7.97 7.00 0.15
N THR A 104 -8.24 7.16 1.45
CA THR A 104 -9.10 8.24 1.97
C THR A 104 -8.42 8.90 3.16
N THR A 105 -8.17 10.19 3.09
CA THR A 105 -7.63 10.96 4.22
C THR A 105 -8.67 11.08 5.33
N GLY A 106 -8.21 11.21 6.58
CA GLY A 106 -9.10 11.52 7.71
C GLY A 106 -9.73 12.92 7.56
N THR A 107 -10.93 13.10 8.08
CA THR A 107 -11.61 14.41 8.10
C THR A 107 -11.06 15.35 9.17
N ALA A 108 -10.35 14.80 10.16
CA ALA A 108 -9.68 15.55 11.23
C ALA A 108 -8.30 14.94 11.52
N PRO A 109 -7.33 15.75 11.93
CA PRO A 109 -6.04 15.25 12.37
C PRO A 109 -6.18 14.46 13.67
N ILE A 110 -5.31 13.48 13.87
CA ILE A 110 -5.14 12.75 15.12
C ILE A 110 -3.84 13.20 15.81
N ASN A 111 -3.81 13.14 17.13
CA ASN A 111 -2.55 13.24 17.87
C ASN A 111 -1.92 11.84 17.94
N PRO A 112 -0.80 11.58 17.23
CA PRO A 112 -0.21 10.24 17.20
C PRO A 112 0.35 9.81 18.57
N LEU A 113 0.81 10.75 19.40
CA LEU A 113 1.29 10.44 20.75
C LEU A 113 0.16 9.93 21.66
N GLU A 114 -1.04 10.51 21.55
CA GLU A 114 -2.21 10.08 22.32
C GLU A 114 -2.79 8.77 21.76
N THR A 115 -2.83 8.63 20.44
CA THR A 115 -3.45 7.48 19.77
C THR A 115 -2.54 6.26 19.73
N LEU A 116 -1.22 6.46 19.51
CA LEU A 116 -0.25 5.39 19.25
C LEU A 116 0.87 5.32 20.29
N GLY A 117 1.02 6.35 21.14
CA GLY A 117 2.13 6.49 22.06
C GLY A 117 3.47 6.88 21.42
N ILE A 118 3.47 7.14 20.11
CA ILE A 118 4.66 7.55 19.34
C ILE A 118 4.27 8.58 18.28
N ALA A 119 5.25 9.36 17.82
CA ALA A 119 5.15 10.15 16.60
C ALA A 119 5.95 9.41 15.50
N PRO A 120 5.29 8.77 14.52
CA PRO A 120 6.01 8.01 13.51
C PRO A 120 6.76 8.93 12.54
N ASP A 121 7.98 8.54 12.15
CA ASP A 121 8.83 9.23 11.19
C ASP A 121 8.50 8.93 9.72
N ARG A 122 7.53 8.05 9.50
CA ARG A 122 7.00 7.61 8.20
C ARG A 122 5.55 7.15 8.39
N PRO A 123 4.75 7.03 7.31
CA PRO A 123 3.40 6.48 7.43
C PRO A 123 3.43 5.12 8.12
N LEU A 124 2.65 4.98 9.20
CA LEU A 124 2.61 3.78 10.03
C LEU A 124 1.21 3.15 9.99
N PRO A 125 1.05 1.93 9.44
CA PRO A 125 -0.19 1.19 9.55
C PRO A 125 -0.35 0.68 10.98
N TYR A 126 -1.48 1.02 11.64
CA TYR A 126 -1.70 0.67 13.05
C TYR A 126 -2.96 -0.13 13.31
N PHE A 127 -3.83 -0.24 12.33
CA PHE A 127 -5.05 -1.06 12.37
C PHE A 127 -5.35 -1.63 10.99
N GLY A 128 -6.02 -2.79 10.94
CA GLY A 128 -6.38 -3.38 9.67
C GLY A 128 -7.44 -4.47 9.79
N TRP A 129 -8.06 -4.80 8.65
CA TRP A 129 -9.05 -5.85 8.50
C TRP A 129 -8.93 -6.54 7.15
N GLY A 130 -9.55 -7.71 7.03
CA GLY A 130 -9.58 -8.51 5.82
C GLY A 130 -8.27 -9.24 5.53
N ALA A 131 -8.36 -10.33 4.78
CA ALA A 131 -7.22 -11.09 4.29
C ALA A 131 -6.61 -10.40 3.07
N VAL A 132 -5.29 -10.29 3.05
CA VAL A 132 -4.55 -9.71 1.94
C VAL A 132 -4.11 -10.85 1.02
N PRO A 133 -4.45 -10.82 -0.28
CA PRO A 133 -4.01 -11.83 -1.23
C PRO A 133 -2.50 -11.72 -1.49
N ASP A 134 -1.88 -12.85 -1.80
CA ASP A 134 -0.50 -12.86 -2.26
C ASP A 134 -0.37 -12.15 -3.61
N GLN A 135 0.77 -11.48 -3.83
CA GLN A 135 1.02 -10.66 -5.02
C GLN A 135 0.89 -11.45 -6.32
N TYR A 136 1.31 -12.73 -6.33
CA TYR A 136 1.26 -13.61 -7.49
C TYR A 136 0.26 -14.77 -7.36
N GLY A 137 -0.63 -14.71 -6.36
CA GLY A 137 -1.64 -15.74 -6.14
C GLY A 137 -1.11 -17.03 -5.52
N ARG A 138 0.09 -17.00 -4.90
CA ARG A 138 0.65 -18.18 -4.21
C ARG A 138 -0.23 -18.58 -3.03
N ALA A 139 -0.39 -19.89 -2.85
CA ALA A 139 -1.20 -20.46 -1.77
C ALA A 139 -0.35 -21.10 -0.65
N TRP A 140 0.92 -21.44 -0.89
CA TRP A 140 1.86 -22.04 0.07
C TRP A 140 3.30 -21.60 -0.20
N SER A 141 4.21 -21.84 0.73
CA SER A 141 5.58 -21.28 0.71
C SER A 141 6.45 -21.71 -0.47
N ALA A 142 6.23 -22.91 -1.04
CA ALA A 142 6.96 -23.45 -2.20
C ALA A 142 6.19 -23.25 -3.52
N ASP A 143 5.05 -22.56 -3.49
CA ASP A 143 4.25 -22.24 -4.65
C ASP A 143 4.92 -21.12 -5.45
N ASP A 144 5.04 -21.29 -6.75
CA ASP A 144 5.55 -20.30 -7.69
C ASP A 144 4.46 -19.38 -8.29
N GLY A 145 3.20 -19.58 -7.87
CA GLY A 145 2.02 -18.89 -8.42
C GLY A 145 1.42 -19.56 -9.67
N GLU A 146 2.08 -20.58 -10.22
CA GLU A 146 1.67 -21.29 -11.44
C GLU A 146 1.29 -22.75 -11.17
N ALA A 147 1.71 -23.30 -10.03
CA ALA A 147 1.53 -24.69 -9.70
C ALA A 147 0.10 -25.03 -9.28
N GLN A 148 -0.34 -26.26 -9.63
CA GLN A 148 -1.60 -26.77 -9.11
C GLN A 148 -1.49 -27.06 -7.60
N PRO A 149 -2.50 -26.69 -6.79
CA PRO A 149 -2.48 -26.97 -5.35
C PRO A 149 -2.27 -28.45 -5.07
N PRO A 150 -1.33 -28.84 -4.18
CA PRO A 150 -1.21 -30.22 -3.75
C PRO A 150 -2.47 -30.64 -2.97
N LEU A 151 -2.72 -31.96 -2.89
CA LEU A 151 -3.89 -32.49 -2.18
C LEU A 151 -3.91 -32.14 -0.68
N ASP A 152 -2.73 -31.95 -0.09
CA ASP A 152 -2.55 -31.55 1.30
C ASP A 152 -1.39 -30.53 1.37
N PRO A 153 -1.64 -29.26 1.05
CA PRO A 153 -0.61 -28.24 1.15
C PRO A 153 -0.26 -28.03 2.63
N GLU A 154 1.02 -28.19 2.99
CA GLU A 154 1.48 -27.67 4.27
C GLU A 154 1.28 -26.15 4.25
N LEU A 155 0.28 -25.67 5.00
CA LEU A 155 -0.01 -24.27 5.17
C LEU A 155 1.07 -23.61 6.03
N THR A 156 2.24 -23.40 5.45
CA THR A 156 3.24 -22.53 6.04
C THR A 156 2.91 -21.10 5.68
N ASP A 157 2.92 -20.22 6.67
CA ASP A 157 2.73 -18.78 6.45
C ASP A 157 3.75 -18.26 5.44
N LEU A 158 3.28 -17.81 4.30
CA LEU A 158 4.11 -17.07 3.37
C LEU A 158 4.48 -15.74 4.00
N PRO A 159 5.79 -15.41 4.15
CA PRO A 159 6.21 -14.16 4.76
C PRO A 159 5.52 -12.92 4.16
N PRO A 160 5.30 -12.84 2.84
CA PRO A 160 4.60 -11.72 2.23
C PRO A 160 3.10 -11.67 2.53
N LEU A 161 2.46 -12.78 2.91
CA LEU A 161 1.03 -12.81 3.25
C LEU A 161 0.73 -12.25 4.64
N ARG A 162 1.75 -11.99 5.45
CA ARG A 162 1.62 -11.30 6.74
C ARG A 162 1.99 -9.83 6.59
N PRO A 163 1.04 -8.97 6.26
CA PRO A 163 1.33 -7.55 6.09
C PRO A 163 1.88 -6.96 7.39
N ALA A 164 2.93 -6.16 7.27
CA ALA A 164 3.50 -5.46 8.41
C ALA A 164 2.59 -4.29 8.75
N TRP A 165 1.84 -4.39 9.85
CA TRP A 165 1.11 -3.28 10.41
C TRP A 165 1.29 -3.21 11.93
N GLY A 166 1.24 -2.00 12.48
CA GLY A 166 1.61 -1.72 13.86
C GLY A 166 3.13 -1.58 14.07
N LEU A 167 3.52 -1.45 15.32
CA LEU A 167 4.93 -1.36 15.70
C LEU A 167 5.60 -2.71 15.50
N ARG A 168 6.68 -2.76 14.72
CA ARG A 168 7.53 -3.95 14.69
C ARG A 168 8.10 -4.18 16.08
N ARG A 169 7.74 -5.27 16.75
CA ARG A 169 8.49 -5.72 17.92
C ARG A 169 9.92 -5.99 17.46
N ARG A 170 10.90 -5.29 18.05
CA ARG A 170 12.30 -5.66 17.86
C ARG A 170 12.43 -7.10 18.31
N ALA A 171 12.92 -7.98 17.42
CA ALA A 171 13.33 -9.31 17.82
C ALA A 171 14.36 -9.14 18.93
N SER A 172 14.05 -9.63 20.12
CA SER A 172 15.01 -9.70 21.21
C SER A 172 16.11 -10.67 20.77
N SER A 173 17.33 -10.14 20.65
CA SER A 173 18.56 -10.92 20.39
C SER A 173 18.83 -11.84 21.54
#